data_3659319f77e795dfd526415e5d0751da
#
_entry.id   3659319f77e795dfd526415e5d0751da
#
_cell.length_a   1.000
_cell.length_b   1.000
_cell.length_c   1.000
_cell.angle_alpha   90.00
_cell.angle_beta   90.00
_cell.angle_gamma   90.00
#
_symmetry.space_group_name_H-M   'P 1'
#
loop_
_entity.id
_entity.type
_entity.pdbx_description
1 polymer ?
#
loop_
_entity_poly.entity_id
_entity_poly.type
_entity_poly.pdbx_seq_one_letter_code
_entity_poly.pdbx_strand_id
1 'polypeptide(L)'
;MHLAHLRLRDFRNYSRLDVDLQPGFHLLLGDNAQGKTNILEAVYLMATLRSFRGVGGSQMIRHGQRGYFVGGTVVGGAIPASPSSQPGVKETGILASHGFREIKMYWSVKERKLALDGQPVKRLTDYLGTLRTVVFCTEDLQLIKGSARARRRFLDLLLAQTRPGYLPLLQRYMRAVRARNALLKQRSTDEATLESFSREMVELGNQLIRMRMELTPKFSPLARLAYRRISNDAEDLRLEYLPSVKKDFAVELAQSRARERAYRSTLVGPHRDDLQLLLNEKSAAQFGSEGQKRTLAIALKMAQAEYLTGIHGSAPVLLIDDVMGELDAKRRSGFLPLLERSRETGGQVFMTATEENWPRELGKDLHRWEVVRGTVKPAT
;
A
#
# COMPACT_ATOMS: atom_id res chain seq x y z
N MET A 1 -1.30 -10.52 -13.19
CA MET A 1 -0.02 -10.46 -12.45
C MET A 1 -0.12 -11.35 -11.22
N HIS A 2 0.87 -12.20 -10.96
CA HIS A 2 0.89 -13.06 -9.78
C HIS A 2 2.33 -13.28 -9.26
N LEU A 3 2.45 -13.67 -8.00
CA LEU A 3 3.69 -14.12 -7.39
C LEU A 3 3.83 -15.63 -7.66
N ALA A 4 4.82 -16.03 -8.45
CA ALA A 4 5.03 -17.43 -8.83
C ALA A 4 5.93 -18.19 -7.83
N HIS A 5 6.74 -17.47 -7.06
CA HIS A 5 7.63 -18.08 -6.08
C HIS A 5 7.80 -17.15 -4.87
N LEU A 6 7.82 -17.70 -3.67
CA LEU A 6 8.07 -16.97 -2.43
C LEU A 6 9.19 -17.65 -1.63
N ARG A 7 10.20 -16.88 -1.25
CA ARG A 7 11.31 -17.32 -0.40
C ARG A 7 11.47 -16.42 0.81
N LEU A 8 11.47 -17.03 1.99
CA LEU A 8 11.72 -16.35 3.26
C LEU A 8 12.90 -17.01 3.98
N ARG A 9 13.69 -16.19 4.69
CA ARG A 9 14.70 -16.68 5.63
C ARG A 9 14.77 -15.74 6.83
N ASP A 10 14.67 -16.33 8.01
CA ASP A 10 14.70 -15.64 9.30
C ASP A 10 13.72 -14.45 9.41
N PHE A 11 12.55 -14.59 8.74
CA PHE A 11 11.49 -13.60 8.73
C PHE A 11 10.38 -14.00 9.69
N ARG A 12 10.12 -13.17 10.69
CA ARG A 12 9.10 -13.44 11.72
C ARG A 12 9.30 -14.79 12.40
N ASN A 13 8.37 -15.74 12.23
CA ASN A 13 8.49 -17.11 12.74
C ASN A 13 9.08 -18.11 11.73
N TYR A 14 9.34 -17.66 10.49
CA TYR A 14 9.89 -18.51 9.44
C TYR A 14 11.43 -18.55 9.53
N SER A 15 12.01 -19.71 9.83
CA SER A 15 13.44 -19.96 9.65
C SER A 15 13.79 -20.04 8.17
N ARG A 16 12.99 -20.78 7.41
CA ARG A 16 13.07 -20.91 5.97
C ARG A 16 11.69 -21.25 5.40
N LEU A 17 11.31 -20.58 4.32
CA LEU A 17 10.20 -20.95 3.44
C LEU A 17 10.70 -20.84 2.01
N ASP A 18 10.33 -21.82 1.20
CA ASP A 18 10.64 -21.87 -0.24
C ASP A 18 9.46 -22.56 -0.91
N VAL A 19 8.61 -21.82 -1.64
CA VAL A 19 7.33 -22.33 -2.14
C VAL A 19 7.00 -21.78 -3.50
N ASP A 20 6.58 -22.65 -4.42
CA ASP A 20 6.02 -22.28 -5.71
C ASP A 20 4.53 -22.04 -5.58
N LEU A 21 4.06 -21.00 -6.25
CA LEU A 21 2.70 -20.50 -6.19
C LEU A 21 2.10 -20.40 -7.60
N GLN A 22 0.84 -20.71 -7.71
CA GLN A 22 0.09 -20.63 -8.97
C GLN A 22 -0.78 -19.36 -9.01
N PRO A 23 -1.27 -18.90 -10.18
CA PRO A 23 -2.38 -17.97 -10.22
C PRO A 23 -3.62 -18.52 -9.51
N GLY A 24 -4.56 -17.65 -9.12
CA GLY A 24 -5.82 -18.08 -8.50
C GLY A 24 -5.84 -17.87 -6.99
N PHE A 25 -6.54 -18.73 -6.28
CA PHE A 25 -6.86 -18.55 -4.87
C PHE A 25 -6.00 -19.45 -3.97
N HIS A 26 -5.37 -18.84 -2.96
CA HIS A 26 -4.57 -19.54 -1.95
C HIS A 26 -5.19 -19.34 -0.57
N LEU A 27 -5.66 -20.42 0.03
CA LEU A 27 -6.19 -20.43 1.39
C LEU A 27 -5.13 -20.97 2.35
N LEU A 28 -4.68 -20.14 3.27
CA LEU A 28 -3.72 -20.46 4.32
C LEU A 28 -4.49 -20.84 5.57
N LEU A 29 -4.51 -22.13 5.91
CA LEU A 29 -5.23 -22.71 7.03
C LEU A 29 -4.29 -23.00 8.21
N GLY A 30 -4.78 -22.91 9.41
CA GLY A 30 -4.07 -23.25 10.65
C GLY A 30 -4.53 -22.40 11.83
N ASP A 31 -4.12 -22.77 13.02
CA ASP A 31 -4.42 -22.05 14.25
C ASP A 31 -3.85 -20.62 14.27
N ASN A 32 -4.26 -19.84 15.24
CA ASN A 32 -3.70 -18.52 15.48
C ASN A 32 -2.21 -18.61 15.81
N ALA A 33 -1.45 -17.59 15.44
CA ALA A 33 -0.01 -17.48 15.64
C ALA A 33 0.87 -18.50 14.89
N GLN A 34 0.34 -19.35 13.99
CA GLN A 34 1.13 -20.29 13.20
C GLN A 34 1.99 -19.64 12.12
N GLY A 35 1.66 -18.40 11.70
CA GLY A 35 2.46 -17.64 10.72
C GLY A 35 1.69 -17.26 9.45
N LYS A 36 0.40 -17.53 9.34
CA LYS A 36 -0.42 -17.20 8.16
C LYS A 36 -0.28 -15.73 7.74
N THR A 37 -0.56 -14.80 8.65
CA THR A 37 -0.42 -13.35 8.45
C THR A 37 1.00 -12.94 8.06
N ASN A 38 2.02 -13.66 8.53
CA ASN A 38 3.42 -13.33 8.23
C ASN A 38 3.77 -13.61 6.75
N ILE A 39 3.11 -14.58 6.09
CA ILE A 39 3.23 -14.78 4.64
C ILE A 39 2.65 -13.58 3.90
N LEU A 40 1.43 -13.15 4.25
CA LEU A 40 0.81 -11.97 3.65
C LEU A 40 1.68 -10.72 3.86
N GLU A 41 2.24 -10.59 5.07
CA GLU A 41 3.15 -9.47 5.39
C GLU A 41 4.41 -9.49 4.52
N ALA A 42 4.99 -10.65 4.24
CA ALA A 42 6.13 -10.77 3.35
C ALA A 42 5.79 -10.37 1.90
N VAL A 43 4.65 -10.82 1.38
CA VAL A 43 4.18 -10.43 0.03
C VAL A 43 3.92 -8.92 -0.04
N TYR A 44 3.26 -8.35 0.96
CA TYR A 44 3.02 -6.91 1.03
C TYR A 44 4.31 -6.11 1.18
N LEU A 45 5.28 -6.63 1.95
CA LEU A 45 6.59 -6.00 2.13
C LEU A 45 7.35 -5.94 0.80
N MET A 46 7.32 -7.00 -0.01
CA MET A 46 7.89 -6.98 -1.37
C MET A 46 7.23 -5.92 -2.25
N ALA A 47 5.92 -5.74 -2.17
CA ALA A 47 5.22 -4.77 -3.01
C ALA A 47 5.45 -3.30 -2.59
N THR A 48 5.56 -3.03 -1.29
CA THR A 48 5.48 -1.67 -0.73
C THR A 48 6.69 -1.23 0.07
N LEU A 49 7.64 -2.13 0.31
CA LEU A 49 8.82 -1.96 1.18
C LEU A 49 8.45 -1.62 2.64
N ARG A 50 7.25 -1.99 3.07
CA ARG A 50 6.72 -1.69 4.41
C ARG A 50 5.85 -2.85 4.93
N SER A 51 5.80 -3.00 6.24
CA SER A 51 4.81 -3.84 6.89
C SER A 51 3.44 -3.13 6.90
N PHE A 52 2.35 -3.85 6.59
CA PHE A 52 1.00 -3.32 6.77
C PHE A 52 0.61 -3.20 8.26
N ARG A 53 1.24 -3.98 9.14
CA ARG A 53 1.10 -3.87 10.60
C ARG A 53 1.79 -2.64 11.19
N GLY A 54 2.46 -1.82 10.38
CA GLY A 54 3.11 -0.59 10.81
C GLY A 54 4.38 -0.77 11.64
N VAL A 55 4.94 -1.97 11.68
CA VAL A 55 6.16 -2.28 12.45
C VAL A 55 7.43 -1.95 11.68
N GLY A 56 8.52 -1.74 12.42
CA GLY A 56 9.85 -1.49 11.86
C GLY A 56 10.57 -2.76 11.41
N GLY A 57 11.63 -2.60 10.60
CA GLY A 57 12.41 -3.72 10.07
C GLY A 57 12.95 -4.68 11.13
N SER A 58 13.43 -4.16 12.27
CA SER A 58 13.95 -4.97 13.38
C SER A 58 12.91 -5.92 13.98
N GLN A 59 11.64 -5.50 14.00
CA GLN A 59 10.54 -6.31 14.55
C GLN A 59 10.09 -7.44 13.61
N MET A 60 10.56 -7.44 12.36
CA MET A 60 10.32 -8.50 11.38
C MET A 60 11.40 -9.58 11.38
N ILE A 61 12.51 -9.36 12.08
CA ILE A 61 13.58 -10.36 12.25
C ILE A 61 13.08 -11.49 13.13
N ARG A 62 13.39 -12.72 12.76
CA ARG A 62 13.18 -13.89 13.62
C ARG A 62 13.99 -13.76 14.90
N HIS A 63 13.37 -14.12 16.01
CA HIS A 63 14.02 -14.02 17.31
C HIS A 63 15.38 -14.72 17.32
N GLY A 64 16.42 -14.07 17.89
CA GLY A 64 17.78 -14.57 17.93
C GLY A 64 18.60 -14.37 16.66
N GLN A 65 18.02 -13.81 15.58
CA GLN A 65 18.72 -13.57 14.31
C GLN A 65 19.16 -12.11 14.15
N ARG A 66 20.04 -11.85 13.18
CA ARG A 66 20.61 -10.51 12.93
C ARG A 66 19.97 -9.78 11.76
N GLY A 67 19.19 -10.46 10.94
CA GLY A 67 18.53 -9.93 9.76
C GLY A 67 17.58 -10.97 9.16
N TYR A 68 16.85 -10.56 8.12
CA TYR A 68 15.96 -11.45 7.36
C TYR A 68 16.13 -11.26 5.87
N PHE A 69 15.71 -12.27 5.13
CA PHE A 69 15.58 -12.24 3.69
C PHE A 69 14.13 -12.51 3.28
N VAL A 70 13.63 -11.70 2.33
CA VAL A 70 12.36 -11.91 1.63
C VAL A 70 12.63 -11.78 0.15
N GLY A 71 12.21 -12.73 -0.64
CA GLY A 71 12.35 -12.69 -2.09
C GLY A 71 11.27 -13.50 -2.79
N GLY A 72 11.16 -13.31 -4.09
CA GLY A 72 10.18 -14.04 -4.89
C GLY A 72 10.26 -13.69 -6.36
N THR A 73 9.53 -14.45 -7.16
CA THR A 73 9.41 -14.25 -8.61
C THR A 73 7.99 -13.80 -8.94
N VAL A 74 7.86 -12.69 -9.64
CA VAL A 74 6.59 -12.10 -10.09
C VAL A 74 6.45 -12.32 -11.59
N VAL A 75 5.25 -12.73 -12.03
CA VAL A 75 4.91 -12.94 -13.44
C VAL A 75 3.85 -11.93 -13.88
N GLY A 76 4.00 -11.34 -15.07
CA GLY A 76 3.02 -10.43 -15.64
C GLY A 76 2.97 -9.04 -14.99
N GLY A 77 4.05 -8.60 -14.32
CA GLY A 77 4.21 -7.24 -13.82
C GLY A 77 4.41 -6.25 -14.97
N ALA A 78 3.81 -5.05 -14.89
CA ALA A 78 4.13 -3.98 -15.83
C ALA A 78 5.61 -3.63 -15.73
N ILE A 79 6.30 -3.56 -16.85
CA ILE A 79 7.65 -3.00 -16.93
C ILE A 79 7.48 -1.49 -16.73
N PRO A 80 8.04 -0.87 -15.67
CA PRO A 80 8.11 0.58 -15.62
C PRO A 80 8.88 1.05 -16.85
N ALA A 81 8.28 1.92 -17.67
CA ALA A 81 8.96 2.47 -18.84
C ALA A 81 10.25 3.17 -18.38
N SER A 82 11.39 2.60 -18.75
CA SER A 82 12.69 3.26 -18.55
C SER A 82 12.70 4.55 -19.39
N PRO A 83 13.04 5.72 -18.81
CA PRO A 83 13.13 6.96 -19.56
C PRO A 83 14.33 7.03 -20.53
N SER A 84 15.04 5.92 -20.78
CA SER A 84 16.28 5.87 -21.57
C SER A 84 16.22 4.97 -22.81
N SER A 85 15.07 4.71 -23.41
CA SER A 85 15.04 4.13 -24.75
C SER A 85 15.21 5.24 -25.79
N GLN A 86 16.47 5.53 -26.16
CA GLN A 86 16.76 6.27 -27.39
C GLN A 86 16.30 5.41 -28.60
N PRO A 87 15.62 5.99 -29.60
CA PRO A 87 15.27 5.28 -30.81
C PRO A 87 16.55 5.05 -31.66
N GLY A 88 17.00 3.81 -31.76
CA GLY A 88 18.09 3.51 -32.70
C GLY A 88 19.02 2.33 -32.40
N VAL A 89 18.85 1.59 -31.31
CA VAL A 89 19.67 0.39 -31.09
C VAL A 89 18.89 -0.84 -31.53
N LYS A 90 19.36 -1.50 -32.61
CA LYS A 90 18.85 -2.81 -33.04
C LYS A 90 19.05 -3.82 -31.92
N GLU A 91 17.95 -4.36 -31.39
CA GLU A 91 17.95 -5.50 -30.48
C GLU A 91 18.54 -6.72 -31.19
N THR A 92 19.79 -7.03 -30.89
CA THR A 92 20.36 -8.35 -31.15
C THR A 92 19.83 -9.32 -30.11
N GLY A 93 18.98 -10.22 -30.55
CA GLY A 93 18.46 -11.46 -30.02
C GLY A 93 18.92 -11.91 -28.64
N ILE A 94 18.24 -11.41 -27.61
CA ILE A 94 18.01 -12.17 -26.38
C ILE A 94 16.49 -12.17 -26.23
N LEU A 95 15.92 -13.39 -26.27
CA LEU A 95 14.51 -13.69 -26.09
C LEU A 95 13.87 -12.70 -25.13
N ALA A 96 12.86 -11.96 -25.58
CA ALA A 96 11.90 -11.27 -24.75
C ALA A 96 11.24 -12.34 -23.87
N SER A 97 11.91 -12.70 -22.78
CA SER A 97 11.46 -13.68 -21.81
C SER A 97 10.25 -13.09 -21.14
N HIS A 98 9.13 -13.74 -21.35
CA HIS A 98 7.84 -13.55 -20.72
C HIS A 98 8.01 -13.04 -19.29
N GLY A 99 7.79 -11.77 -19.08
CA GLY A 99 7.42 -11.02 -17.87
C GLY A 99 7.77 -11.55 -16.48
N PHE A 100 8.88 -12.27 -16.29
CA PHE A 100 9.35 -12.70 -14.98
C PHE A 100 10.24 -11.64 -14.36
N ARG A 101 9.99 -11.28 -13.12
CA ARG A 101 10.81 -10.34 -12.35
C ARG A 101 11.20 -10.98 -11.02
N GLU A 102 12.50 -11.06 -10.73
CA GLU A 102 13.00 -11.59 -9.46
C GLU A 102 13.26 -10.46 -8.46
N ILE A 103 12.59 -10.52 -7.32
CA ILE A 103 12.75 -9.58 -6.21
C ILE A 103 13.58 -10.22 -5.11
N LYS A 104 14.62 -9.53 -4.63
CA LYS A 104 15.42 -9.94 -3.48
C LYS A 104 15.58 -8.78 -2.51
N MET A 105 15.18 -9.00 -1.26
CA MET A 105 15.29 -8.05 -0.17
C MET A 105 16.05 -8.67 0.99
N TYR A 106 17.10 -8.01 1.44
CA TYR A 106 17.77 -8.32 2.69
C TYR A 106 17.69 -7.12 3.62
N TRP A 107 17.37 -7.36 4.86
CA TRP A 107 17.32 -6.34 5.90
C TRP A 107 18.04 -6.81 7.16
N SER A 108 18.91 -5.96 7.67
CA SER A 108 19.51 -6.07 9.00
C SER A 108 19.63 -4.68 9.63
N VAL A 109 20.01 -4.61 10.89
CA VAL A 109 20.27 -3.33 11.57
C VAL A 109 21.38 -2.54 10.87
N LYS A 110 22.37 -3.24 10.30
CA LYS A 110 23.54 -2.65 9.66
C LYS A 110 23.35 -2.38 8.17
N GLU A 111 22.52 -3.17 7.49
CA GLU A 111 22.49 -3.19 6.03
C GLU A 111 21.08 -3.43 5.50
N ARG A 112 20.77 -2.77 4.39
CA ARG A 112 19.53 -2.98 3.62
C ARG A 112 19.90 -3.15 2.15
N LYS A 113 19.55 -4.28 1.57
CA LYS A 113 19.76 -4.55 0.15
C LYS A 113 18.43 -4.81 -0.52
N LEU A 114 18.22 -4.19 -1.68
CA LEU A 114 17.08 -4.43 -2.55
C LEU A 114 17.63 -4.65 -3.96
N ALA A 115 17.30 -5.78 -4.55
CA ALA A 115 17.67 -6.09 -5.92
C ALA A 115 16.45 -6.52 -6.73
N LEU A 116 16.47 -6.20 -8.01
CA LEU A 116 15.49 -6.58 -9.00
C LEU A 116 16.26 -7.22 -10.18
N ASP A 117 15.90 -8.45 -10.54
CA ASP A 117 16.57 -9.24 -11.58
C ASP A 117 18.10 -9.33 -11.39
N GLY A 118 18.52 -9.53 -10.16
CA GLY A 118 19.92 -9.61 -9.76
C GLY A 118 20.66 -8.26 -9.66
N GLN A 119 20.05 -7.15 -10.10
CA GLN A 119 20.65 -5.82 -10.09
C GLN A 119 20.21 -5.00 -8.88
N PRO A 120 21.12 -4.31 -8.17
CA PRO A 120 20.76 -3.42 -7.09
C PRO A 120 19.80 -2.30 -7.53
N VAL A 121 18.70 -2.11 -6.81
CA VAL A 121 17.72 -1.06 -7.09
C VAL A 121 18.30 0.29 -6.66
N LYS A 122 18.61 1.16 -7.63
CA LYS A 122 19.16 2.50 -7.40
C LYS A 122 18.05 3.52 -7.11
N ARG A 123 16.89 3.38 -7.73
CA ARG A 123 15.74 4.27 -7.59
C ARG A 123 14.51 3.46 -7.23
N LEU A 124 13.78 3.87 -6.19
CA LEU A 124 12.56 3.16 -5.79
C LEU A 124 11.45 3.24 -6.85
N THR A 125 11.50 4.22 -7.75
CA THR A 125 10.62 4.31 -8.93
C THR A 125 10.74 3.13 -9.88
N ASP A 126 11.95 2.56 -10.00
CA ASP A 126 12.22 1.45 -10.90
C ASP A 126 11.74 0.11 -10.31
N TYR A 127 11.40 0.14 -9.03
CA TYR A 127 10.95 -1.00 -8.25
C TYR A 127 9.44 -1.02 -7.99
N LEU A 128 8.88 0.13 -7.55
CA LEU A 128 7.46 0.21 -7.19
C LEU A 128 6.57 -0.04 -8.41
N GLY A 129 5.57 -0.89 -8.22
CA GLY A 129 4.69 -1.35 -9.30
C GLY A 129 5.09 -2.70 -9.92
N THR A 130 6.31 -3.20 -9.64
CA THR A 130 6.74 -4.56 -10.05
C THR A 130 5.81 -5.63 -9.47
N LEU A 131 5.44 -5.50 -8.21
CA LEU A 131 4.38 -6.26 -7.56
C LEU A 131 3.36 -5.28 -7.00
N ARG A 132 2.09 -5.42 -7.36
CA ARG A 132 1.00 -4.61 -6.83
C ARG A 132 0.15 -5.46 -5.90
N THR A 133 -0.13 -4.95 -4.72
CA THR A 133 -0.91 -5.66 -3.71
C THR A 133 -1.95 -4.75 -3.08
N VAL A 134 -3.07 -5.32 -2.70
CA VAL A 134 -4.05 -4.69 -1.80
C VAL A 134 -4.27 -5.62 -0.64
N VAL A 135 -4.02 -5.14 0.56
CA VAL A 135 -4.25 -5.90 1.79
C VAL A 135 -5.58 -5.47 2.40
N PHE A 136 -6.32 -6.45 2.89
CA PHE A 136 -7.52 -6.29 3.72
C PHE A 136 -7.19 -6.89 5.08
N CYS A 137 -7.18 -6.08 6.11
CA CYS A 137 -6.80 -6.48 7.47
C CYS A 137 -7.53 -5.62 8.51
N THR A 138 -7.50 -6.04 9.76
CA THR A 138 -8.15 -5.30 10.87
C THR A 138 -7.56 -3.90 11.07
N GLU A 139 -6.28 -3.70 10.75
CA GLU A 139 -5.61 -2.39 10.81
C GLU A 139 -6.19 -1.37 9.82
N ASP A 140 -6.91 -1.80 8.78
CA ASP A 140 -7.55 -0.89 7.82
C ASP A 140 -8.60 0.00 8.49
N LEU A 141 -9.12 -0.38 9.64
CA LEU A 141 -10.01 0.44 10.44
C LEU A 141 -9.35 1.78 10.87
N GLN A 142 -8.02 1.84 10.90
CA GLN A 142 -7.27 3.07 11.15
C GLN A 142 -7.43 4.11 10.03
N LEU A 143 -7.89 3.72 8.83
CA LEU A 143 -8.25 4.69 7.79
C LEU A 143 -9.42 5.56 8.22
N ILE A 144 -10.34 5.00 9.01
CA ILE A 144 -11.54 5.68 9.48
C ILE A 144 -11.32 6.31 10.85
N LYS A 145 -10.89 5.49 11.84
CA LYS A 145 -10.73 5.91 13.25
C LYS A 145 -9.41 6.65 13.51
N GLY A 146 -8.41 6.39 12.68
CA GLY A 146 -7.07 6.91 12.90
C GLY A 146 -6.91 8.38 12.49
N SER A 147 -5.69 8.87 12.68
CA SER A 147 -5.34 10.25 12.34
C SER A 147 -5.26 10.46 10.81
N ALA A 148 -5.27 11.73 10.40
CA ALA A 148 -5.02 12.15 9.02
C ALA A 148 -3.76 11.52 8.39
N ARG A 149 -2.77 11.13 9.21
CA ARG A 149 -1.55 10.45 8.75
C ARG A 149 -1.85 9.11 8.07
N ALA A 150 -2.79 8.33 8.59
CA ALA A 150 -3.20 7.06 7.99
C ALA A 150 -3.82 7.28 6.61
N ARG A 151 -4.71 8.27 6.49
CA ARG A 151 -5.40 8.62 5.25
C ARG A 151 -4.46 9.21 4.20
N ARG A 152 -3.53 10.09 4.61
CA ARG A 152 -2.47 10.57 3.70
C ARG A 152 -1.61 9.42 3.19
N ARG A 153 -1.21 8.49 4.08
CA ARG A 153 -0.42 7.32 3.67
C ARG A 153 -1.16 6.45 2.65
N PHE A 154 -2.47 6.31 2.79
CA PHE A 154 -3.31 5.60 1.83
C PHE A 154 -3.28 6.28 0.45
N LEU A 155 -3.50 7.62 0.39
CA LEU A 155 -3.42 8.40 -0.84
C LEU A 155 -2.02 8.33 -1.46
N ASP A 156 -0.97 8.49 -0.64
CA ASP A 156 0.42 8.45 -1.09
C ASP A 156 0.80 7.09 -1.69
N LEU A 157 0.34 5.99 -1.08
CA LEU A 157 0.57 4.65 -1.62
C LEU A 157 -0.14 4.45 -2.95
N LEU A 158 -1.40 4.88 -3.06
CA LEU A 158 -2.19 4.77 -4.27
C LEU A 158 -1.57 5.58 -5.42
N LEU A 159 -1.17 6.84 -5.15
CA LEU A 159 -0.49 7.69 -6.13
C LEU A 159 0.89 7.17 -6.51
N ALA A 160 1.67 6.63 -5.56
CA ALA A 160 2.98 6.06 -5.84
C ALA A 160 2.92 4.84 -6.77
N GLN A 161 1.81 4.08 -6.72
CA GLN A 161 1.59 2.92 -7.59
C GLN A 161 0.97 3.28 -8.96
N THR A 162 0.40 4.48 -9.13
CA THR A 162 -0.36 4.85 -10.33
C THR A 162 0.19 6.06 -11.08
N ARG A 163 1.08 6.84 -10.47
CA ARG A 163 1.65 8.06 -11.04
C ARG A 163 3.17 8.01 -11.01
N PRO A 164 3.83 7.76 -12.15
CA PRO A 164 5.28 7.92 -12.25
C PRO A 164 5.73 9.30 -11.75
N GLY A 165 6.80 9.36 -10.99
CA GLY A 165 7.31 10.63 -10.43
C GLY A 165 6.69 11.07 -9.09
N TYR A 166 5.54 10.53 -8.66
CA TYR A 166 4.94 10.92 -7.37
C TYR A 166 5.84 10.64 -6.16
N LEU A 167 6.42 9.43 -6.11
CA LEU A 167 7.26 9.05 -4.97
C LEU A 167 8.53 9.90 -4.82
N PRO A 168 9.33 10.17 -5.88
CA PRO A 168 10.46 11.09 -5.80
C PRO A 168 10.05 12.49 -5.36
N LEU A 169 8.93 12.98 -5.89
CA LEU A 169 8.36 14.27 -5.50
C LEU A 169 8.04 14.32 -4.00
N LEU A 170 7.33 13.30 -3.50
CA LEU A 170 7.02 13.16 -2.07
C LEU A 170 8.28 13.07 -1.21
N GLN A 171 9.28 12.30 -1.64
CA GLN A 171 10.54 12.14 -0.91
C GLN A 171 11.33 13.46 -0.84
N ARG A 172 11.40 14.21 -1.93
CA ARG A 172 12.03 15.54 -1.96
C ARG A 172 11.30 16.51 -1.05
N TYR A 173 9.98 16.59 -1.18
CA TYR A 173 9.13 17.41 -0.31
C TYR A 173 9.36 17.09 1.17
N MET A 174 9.33 15.81 1.55
CA MET A 174 9.54 15.39 2.94
C MET A 174 10.96 15.63 3.45
N ARG A 175 11.97 15.67 2.56
CA ARG A 175 13.32 16.11 2.92
C ARG A 175 13.36 17.60 3.22
N ALA A 176 12.77 18.43 2.38
CA ALA A 176 12.65 19.87 2.59
C ALA A 176 11.92 20.20 3.92
N VAL A 177 10.79 19.53 4.20
CA VAL A 177 10.07 19.67 5.47
C VAL A 177 10.94 19.29 6.67
N ARG A 178 11.70 18.19 6.60
CA ARG A 178 12.58 17.77 7.70
C ARG A 178 13.74 18.75 7.92
N ALA A 179 14.38 19.20 6.85
CA ALA A 179 15.46 20.19 6.92
C ALA A 179 14.95 21.50 7.52
N ARG A 180 13.80 21.99 7.05
CA ARG A 180 13.15 23.18 7.57
C ARG A 180 12.80 23.03 9.06
N ASN A 181 12.23 21.88 9.47
CA ASN A 181 11.94 21.62 10.88
C ASN A 181 13.20 21.52 11.75
N ALA A 182 14.33 21.07 11.21
CA ALA A 182 15.60 21.06 11.91
C ALA A 182 16.10 22.50 12.18
N LEU A 183 15.98 23.39 11.21
CA LEU A 183 16.31 24.82 11.39
C LEU A 183 15.39 25.50 12.41
N LEU A 184 14.07 25.26 12.35
CA LEU A 184 13.10 25.83 13.32
C LEU A 184 13.34 25.38 14.77
N LYS A 185 14.10 24.30 15.00
CA LYS A 185 14.46 23.81 16.33
C LYS A 185 15.74 24.47 16.89
N GLN A 186 16.53 25.13 16.06
CA GLN A 186 17.75 25.81 16.47
C GLN A 186 17.42 27.08 17.26
N ARG A 187 18.32 27.50 18.15
CA ARG A 187 18.17 28.73 18.92
C ARG A 187 18.27 29.98 18.04
N SER A 188 19.20 29.97 17.08
CA SER A 188 19.33 30.98 16.03
C SER A 188 19.05 30.31 14.68
N THR A 189 18.05 30.79 13.99
CA THR A 189 17.65 30.24 12.68
C THR A 189 18.32 31.04 11.57
N ASP A 190 19.02 30.36 10.68
CA ASP A 190 19.49 30.97 9.43
C ASP A 190 18.28 31.18 8.51
N GLU A 191 17.84 32.44 8.41
CA GLU A 191 16.66 32.84 7.65
C GLU A 191 16.82 32.59 6.15
N ALA A 192 18.03 32.78 5.60
CA ALA A 192 18.29 32.56 4.18
C ALA A 192 18.15 31.09 3.81
N THR A 193 18.72 30.21 4.62
CA THR A 193 18.58 28.75 4.46
C THR A 193 17.15 28.30 4.70
N LEU A 194 16.45 28.82 5.70
CA LEU A 194 15.04 28.51 5.97
C LEU A 194 14.15 28.90 4.77
N GLU A 195 14.41 30.06 4.16
CA GLU A 195 13.66 30.54 3.00
C GLU A 195 13.93 29.68 1.75
N SER A 196 15.17 29.22 1.56
CA SER A 196 15.52 28.30 0.47
C SER A 196 14.70 27.01 0.55
N PHE A 197 14.66 26.37 1.73
CA PHE A 197 13.81 25.17 1.93
C PHE A 197 12.31 25.48 1.84
N SER A 198 11.87 26.69 2.22
CA SER A 198 10.48 27.11 2.09
C SER A 198 10.07 27.20 0.62
N ARG A 199 10.89 27.77 -0.26
CA ARG A 199 10.64 27.83 -1.70
C ARG A 199 10.58 26.44 -2.32
N GLU A 200 11.56 25.56 -2.04
CA GLU A 200 11.52 24.17 -2.53
C GLU A 200 10.25 23.45 -2.04
N MET A 201 9.89 23.64 -0.76
CA MET A 201 8.69 23.03 -0.17
C MET A 201 7.41 23.52 -0.85
N VAL A 202 7.29 24.81 -1.20
CA VAL A 202 6.13 25.37 -1.89
C VAL A 202 6.00 24.80 -3.29
N GLU A 203 7.09 24.77 -4.06
CA GLU A 203 7.09 24.23 -5.43
C GLU A 203 6.66 22.76 -5.45
N LEU A 204 7.31 21.91 -4.67
CA LEU A 204 7.02 20.48 -4.60
C LEU A 204 5.64 20.19 -3.99
N GLY A 205 5.26 20.99 -2.98
CA GLY A 205 3.99 20.82 -2.27
C GLY A 205 2.77 21.15 -3.15
N ASN A 206 2.86 22.19 -3.97
CA ASN A 206 1.79 22.51 -4.93
C ASN A 206 1.55 21.37 -5.93
N GLN A 207 2.61 20.68 -6.36
CA GLN A 207 2.47 19.53 -7.24
C GLN A 207 1.79 18.34 -6.52
N LEU A 208 2.17 18.06 -5.26
CA LEU A 208 1.53 17.01 -4.45
C LEU A 208 0.03 17.27 -4.21
N ILE A 209 -0.32 18.52 -3.86
CA ILE A 209 -1.70 18.94 -3.64
C ILE A 209 -2.51 18.72 -4.92
N ARG A 210 -2.00 19.19 -6.08
CA ARG A 210 -2.65 18.99 -7.38
C ARG A 210 -2.91 17.53 -7.69
N MET A 211 -1.90 16.65 -7.51
CA MET A 211 -2.05 15.23 -7.79
C MET A 211 -3.09 14.55 -6.89
N ARG A 212 -3.18 14.95 -5.60
CA ARG A 212 -4.20 14.44 -4.67
C ARG A 212 -5.60 14.96 -4.99
N MET A 213 -5.71 16.23 -5.42
CA MET A 213 -6.96 16.83 -5.90
C MET A 213 -7.48 16.12 -7.16
N GLU A 214 -6.59 15.76 -8.09
CA GLU A 214 -6.94 15.01 -9.30
C GLU A 214 -7.34 13.53 -9.02
N LEU A 215 -6.78 12.93 -7.98
CA LEU A 215 -7.11 11.55 -7.60
C LEU A 215 -8.52 11.44 -7.03
N THR A 216 -8.90 12.35 -6.12
CA THR A 216 -10.13 12.22 -5.34
C THR A 216 -11.39 12.08 -6.19
N PRO A 217 -11.66 12.90 -7.24
CA PRO A 217 -12.83 12.72 -8.07
C PRO A 217 -12.84 11.44 -8.91
N LYS A 218 -11.67 10.86 -9.18
CA LYS A 218 -11.55 9.57 -9.91
C LYS A 218 -11.76 8.38 -8.99
N PHE A 219 -11.34 8.50 -7.73
CA PHE A 219 -11.39 7.43 -6.74
C PHE A 219 -12.74 7.39 -6.00
N SER A 220 -13.35 8.55 -5.74
CA SER A 220 -14.60 8.66 -4.97
C SER A 220 -15.77 7.84 -5.55
N PRO A 221 -16.03 7.83 -6.87
CA PRO A 221 -17.10 6.99 -7.44
C PRO A 221 -16.88 5.49 -7.21
N LEU A 222 -15.63 5.02 -7.28
CA LEU A 222 -15.29 3.61 -7.02
C LEU A 222 -15.52 3.26 -5.55
N ALA A 223 -15.13 4.13 -4.63
CA ALA A 223 -15.35 3.94 -3.21
C ALA A 223 -16.85 3.91 -2.88
N ARG A 224 -17.63 4.81 -3.47
CA ARG A 224 -19.09 4.87 -3.33
C ARG A 224 -19.75 3.58 -3.85
N LEU A 225 -19.36 3.11 -5.03
CA LEU A 225 -19.89 1.88 -5.61
C LEU A 225 -19.54 0.67 -4.75
N ALA A 226 -18.28 0.54 -4.31
CA ALA A 226 -17.84 -0.52 -3.42
C ALA A 226 -18.60 -0.50 -2.09
N TYR A 227 -18.80 0.69 -1.51
CA TYR A 227 -19.56 0.84 -0.27
C TYR A 227 -21.01 0.36 -0.41
N ARG A 228 -21.70 0.78 -1.49
CA ARG A 228 -23.07 0.32 -1.79
C ARG A 228 -23.19 -1.18 -1.95
N ARG A 229 -22.22 -1.84 -2.56
CA ARG A 229 -22.22 -3.31 -2.72
C ARG A 229 -22.21 -4.08 -1.41
N ILE A 230 -21.57 -3.54 -0.38
CA ILE A 230 -21.39 -4.21 0.93
C ILE A 230 -22.18 -3.59 2.07
N SER A 231 -22.84 -2.46 1.85
CA SER A 231 -23.77 -1.81 2.80
C SER A 231 -25.21 -2.14 2.44
N ASN A 232 -26.15 -1.58 3.19
CA ASN A 232 -27.58 -1.75 2.95
C ASN A 232 -28.19 -0.70 2.01
N ASP A 233 -27.40 -0.05 1.13
CA ASP A 233 -27.81 1.04 0.22
C ASP A 233 -28.44 2.28 0.88
N ALA A 234 -28.55 2.31 2.22
CA ALA A 234 -29.20 3.39 2.94
C ALA A 234 -28.32 4.65 3.12
N GLU A 235 -27.05 4.55 2.74
CA GLU A 235 -26.06 5.59 3.08
C GLU A 235 -25.30 6.03 1.83
N ASP A 236 -25.16 7.34 1.70
CA ASP A 236 -24.32 7.93 0.65
C ASP A 236 -22.91 8.21 1.16
N LEU A 237 -21.90 7.60 0.49
CA LEU A 237 -20.49 7.81 0.79
C LEU A 237 -19.94 8.95 -0.08
N ARG A 238 -19.35 9.94 0.59
CA ARG A 238 -18.59 11.02 -0.05
C ARG A 238 -17.17 11.09 0.52
N LEU A 239 -16.21 11.21 -0.38
CA LEU A 239 -14.81 11.47 -0.06
C LEU A 239 -14.48 12.91 -0.40
N GLU A 240 -13.90 13.63 0.54
CA GLU A 240 -13.48 15.02 0.35
C GLU A 240 -12.01 15.20 0.73
N TYR A 241 -11.19 15.62 -0.24
CA TYR A 241 -9.82 15.98 0.05
C TYR A 241 -9.75 17.38 0.65
N LEU A 242 -9.14 17.47 1.81
CA LEU A 242 -8.99 18.69 2.57
C LEU A 242 -7.51 19.13 2.58
N PRO A 243 -7.09 19.97 1.63
CA PRO A 243 -5.75 20.54 1.66
C PRO A 243 -5.61 21.45 2.88
N SER A 244 -4.46 21.42 3.53
CA SER A 244 -4.15 22.35 4.62
C SER A 244 -3.88 23.78 4.08
N VAL A 245 -3.46 23.87 2.84
CA VAL A 245 -3.31 25.12 2.07
C VAL A 245 -4.65 25.47 1.43
N LYS A 246 -5.22 26.63 1.75
CA LYS A 246 -6.55 27.02 1.28
C LYS A 246 -6.51 27.94 0.05
N LYS A 247 -5.45 28.76 -0.08
CA LYS A 247 -5.30 29.73 -1.15
C LYS A 247 -3.93 29.61 -1.81
N ASP A 248 -2.99 30.43 -1.41
CA ASP A 248 -1.63 30.45 -1.91
C ASP A 248 -0.67 29.90 -0.88
N PHE A 249 0.09 28.85 -1.25
CA PHE A 249 0.94 28.15 -0.31
C PHE A 249 2.11 29.03 0.19
N ALA A 250 2.70 29.85 -0.65
CA ALA A 250 3.80 30.71 -0.25
C ALA A 250 3.32 31.78 0.76
N VAL A 251 2.16 32.39 0.47
CA VAL A 251 1.55 33.38 1.36
C VAL A 251 1.17 32.78 2.70
N GLU A 252 0.46 31.64 2.72
CA GLU A 252 0.02 30.98 3.94
C GLU A 252 1.22 30.49 4.78
N LEU A 253 2.28 30.01 4.12
CA LEU A 253 3.51 29.59 4.79
C LEU A 253 4.22 30.79 5.45
N ALA A 254 4.31 31.94 4.74
CA ALA A 254 4.89 33.17 5.30
C ALA A 254 4.07 33.67 6.49
N GLN A 255 2.74 33.68 6.40
CA GLN A 255 1.84 34.09 7.49
C GLN A 255 1.95 33.16 8.71
N SER A 256 2.28 31.88 8.52
CA SER A 256 2.43 30.92 9.61
C SER A 256 3.78 31.04 10.36
N ARG A 257 4.75 31.83 9.87
CA ARG A 257 6.14 31.88 10.32
C ARG A 257 6.31 32.06 11.85
N ALA A 258 5.60 33.01 12.44
CA ALA A 258 5.67 33.27 13.88
C ALA A 258 5.20 32.05 14.71
N ARG A 259 4.09 31.42 14.27
CA ARG A 259 3.56 30.22 14.92
C ARG A 259 4.50 29.03 14.74
N GLU A 260 5.08 28.85 13.57
CA GLU A 260 6.02 27.77 13.29
C GLU A 260 7.29 27.84 14.15
N ARG A 261 7.78 29.06 14.42
CA ARG A 261 8.88 29.27 15.36
C ARG A 261 8.48 28.87 16.79
N ALA A 262 7.28 29.27 17.25
CA ALA A 262 6.76 28.89 18.56
C ALA A 262 6.61 27.37 18.70
N TYR A 263 6.04 26.70 17.70
CA TYR A 263 5.83 25.24 17.69
C TYR A 263 7.05 24.44 17.20
N ARG A 264 8.11 25.09 16.73
CA ARG A 264 9.33 24.48 16.17
C ARG A 264 9.05 23.45 15.09
N SER A 265 8.04 23.71 14.27
CA SER A 265 7.52 22.76 13.27
C SER A 265 6.79 23.48 12.15
N THR A 266 6.88 22.95 10.94
CA THR A 266 6.09 23.39 9.79
C THR A 266 4.62 23.06 9.98
N LEU A 267 3.76 24.06 9.87
CA LEU A 267 2.34 23.94 10.20
C LEU A 267 1.41 23.89 8.96
N VAL A 268 1.90 24.30 7.80
CA VAL A 268 1.12 24.40 6.55
C VAL A 268 1.79 23.58 5.46
N GLY A 269 1.00 22.91 4.62
CA GLY A 269 1.47 22.13 3.46
C GLY A 269 0.93 20.71 3.41
N PRO A 270 1.16 19.97 2.30
CA PRO A 270 0.53 18.67 2.05
C PRO A 270 0.84 17.58 3.08
N HIS A 271 1.83 17.74 3.94
CA HIS A 271 2.08 16.86 5.10
C HIS A 271 1.06 17.04 6.23
N ARG A 272 0.17 18.05 6.13
CA ARG A 272 -0.93 18.36 7.07
C ARG A 272 -2.32 18.14 6.48
N ASP A 273 -2.43 17.80 5.20
CA ASP A 273 -3.72 17.55 4.55
C ASP A 273 -4.48 16.38 5.17
N ASP A 274 -5.76 16.30 4.84
CA ASP A 274 -6.61 15.18 5.22
C ASP A 274 -7.49 14.71 4.05
N LEU A 275 -8.05 13.51 4.19
CA LEU A 275 -9.13 12.97 3.38
C LEU A 275 -10.31 12.73 4.31
N GLN A 276 -11.35 13.53 4.18
CA GLN A 276 -12.57 13.37 4.96
C GLN A 276 -13.45 12.30 4.32
N LEU A 277 -14.03 11.46 5.17
CA LEU A 277 -14.93 10.38 4.80
C LEU A 277 -16.28 10.68 5.43
N LEU A 278 -17.28 10.93 4.59
CA LEU A 278 -18.61 11.33 5.00
C LEU A 278 -19.62 10.23 4.65
N LEU A 279 -20.47 9.86 5.58
CA LEU A 279 -21.66 9.04 5.38
C LEU A 279 -22.89 9.91 5.65
N ASN A 280 -23.75 10.07 4.65
CA ASN A 280 -24.91 10.98 4.71
C ASN A 280 -24.51 12.38 5.22
N GLU A 281 -23.45 12.96 4.62
CA GLU A 281 -22.87 14.27 4.95
C GLU A 281 -22.31 14.39 6.40
N LYS A 282 -22.24 13.30 7.16
CA LYS A 282 -21.68 13.28 8.52
C LYS A 282 -20.34 12.56 8.54
N SER A 283 -19.40 13.05 9.36
CA SER A 283 -18.08 12.42 9.54
C SER A 283 -18.22 10.96 9.96
N ALA A 284 -17.78 10.03 9.13
CA ALA A 284 -17.79 8.60 9.45
C ALA A 284 -16.91 8.27 10.67
N ALA A 285 -15.82 9.02 10.88
CA ALA A 285 -14.95 8.85 12.04
C ALA A 285 -15.67 9.15 13.36
N GLN A 286 -16.48 10.21 13.39
CA GLN A 286 -17.16 10.67 14.61
C GLN A 286 -18.51 10.00 14.81
N PHE A 287 -19.31 9.86 13.77
CA PHE A 287 -20.73 9.49 13.87
C PHE A 287 -21.05 8.09 13.33
N GLY A 288 -20.13 7.48 12.58
CA GLY A 288 -20.35 6.12 12.06
C GLY A 288 -20.37 5.07 13.17
N SER A 289 -21.28 4.09 13.05
CA SER A 289 -21.25 2.89 13.89
C SER A 289 -19.99 2.04 13.60
N GLU A 290 -19.66 1.12 14.49
CA GLU A 290 -18.51 0.22 14.27
C GLU A 290 -18.67 -0.63 12.99
N GLY A 291 -19.89 -1.10 12.72
CA GLY A 291 -20.21 -1.83 11.49
C GLY A 291 -20.03 -0.96 10.24
N GLN A 292 -20.50 0.31 10.26
CA GLN A 292 -20.30 1.26 9.17
C GLN A 292 -18.81 1.55 8.93
N LYS A 293 -18.03 1.76 9.99
CA LYS A 293 -16.59 1.99 9.91
C LYS A 293 -15.84 0.80 9.29
N ARG A 294 -16.20 -0.43 9.69
CA ARG A 294 -15.63 -1.66 9.08
C ARG A 294 -16.01 -1.79 7.62
N THR A 295 -17.29 -1.61 7.28
CA THR A 295 -17.79 -1.61 5.90
C THR A 295 -17.05 -0.58 5.05
N LEU A 296 -16.88 0.64 5.57
CA LEU A 296 -16.18 1.72 4.86
C LEU A 296 -14.69 1.40 4.63
N ALA A 297 -14.00 0.82 5.63
CA ALA A 297 -12.61 0.42 5.47
C ALA A 297 -12.45 -0.62 4.33
N ILE A 298 -13.31 -1.63 4.30
CA ILE A 298 -13.35 -2.65 3.25
C ILE A 298 -13.66 -2.02 1.89
N ALA A 299 -14.66 -1.13 1.81
CA ALA A 299 -15.04 -0.44 0.57
C ALA A 299 -13.90 0.38 -0.02
N LEU A 300 -13.13 1.09 0.81
CA LEU A 300 -11.96 1.84 0.36
C LEU A 300 -10.88 0.92 -0.23
N LYS A 301 -10.69 -0.27 0.34
CA LYS A 301 -9.73 -1.26 -0.16
C LYS A 301 -10.22 -1.94 -1.45
N MET A 302 -11.53 -2.23 -1.56
CA MET A 302 -12.13 -2.70 -2.80
C MET A 302 -11.96 -1.66 -3.91
N ALA A 303 -12.26 -0.40 -3.62
CA ALA A 303 -12.04 0.71 -4.55
C ALA A 303 -10.57 0.86 -4.95
N GLN A 304 -9.63 0.64 -4.01
CA GLN A 304 -8.20 0.62 -4.30
C GLN A 304 -7.85 -0.45 -5.32
N ALA A 305 -8.35 -1.68 -5.16
CA ALA A 305 -8.10 -2.78 -6.08
C ALA A 305 -8.71 -2.49 -7.47
N GLU A 306 -9.94 -1.99 -7.52
CA GLU A 306 -10.62 -1.58 -8.75
C GLU A 306 -9.87 -0.45 -9.48
N TYR A 307 -9.42 0.57 -8.74
CA TYR A 307 -8.66 1.69 -9.31
C TYR A 307 -7.33 1.23 -9.90
N LEU A 308 -6.58 0.38 -9.18
CA LEU A 308 -5.33 -0.21 -9.67
C LEU A 308 -5.56 -1.07 -10.93
N THR A 309 -6.62 -1.87 -10.93
CA THR A 309 -7.01 -2.69 -12.10
C THR A 309 -7.32 -1.80 -13.31
N GLY A 310 -8.08 -0.71 -13.10
CA GLY A 310 -8.44 0.22 -14.17
C GLY A 310 -7.23 0.95 -14.78
N ILE A 311 -6.22 1.29 -13.95
CA ILE A 311 -5.00 1.97 -14.42
C ILE A 311 -4.05 1.01 -15.14
N HIS A 312 -3.92 -0.23 -14.66
CA HIS A 312 -2.89 -1.16 -15.12
C HIS A 312 -3.40 -2.28 -16.02
N GLY A 313 -4.71 -2.39 -16.23
CA GLY A 313 -5.32 -3.46 -17.04
C GLY A 313 -5.24 -4.86 -16.42
N SER A 314 -4.68 -5.00 -15.21
CA SER A 314 -4.57 -6.29 -14.52
C SER A 314 -4.77 -6.10 -13.01
N ALA A 315 -5.45 -7.07 -12.37
CA ALA A 315 -5.72 -7.01 -10.94
C ALA A 315 -4.43 -7.04 -10.11
N PRO A 316 -4.38 -6.31 -8.98
CA PRO A 316 -3.35 -6.50 -7.98
C PRO A 316 -3.49 -7.85 -7.28
N VAL A 317 -2.43 -8.34 -6.64
CA VAL A 317 -2.53 -9.48 -5.73
C VAL A 317 -3.31 -9.05 -4.49
N LEU A 318 -4.38 -9.77 -4.16
CA LEU A 318 -5.22 -9.48 -3.00
C LEU A 318 -4.73 -10.29 -1.80
N LEU A 319 -4.55 -9.62 -0.67
CA LEU A 319 -4.11 -10.21 0.59
C LEU A 319 -5.22 -10.00 1.62
N ILE A 320 -5.88 -11.08 2.07
CA ILE A 320 -7.04 -11.02 2.95
C ILE A 320 -6.69 -11.70 4.26
N ASP A 321 -6.44 -10.89 5.30
CA ASP A 321 -5.97 -11.36 6.60
C ASP A 321 -7.12 -11.40 7.60
N ASP A 322 -7.72 -12.57 7.73
CA ASP A 322 -8.78 -12.93 8.70
C ASP A 322 -10.06 -12.06 8.67
N VAL A 323 -10.22 -11.25 7.63
CA VAL A 323 -11.34 -10.30 7.51
C VAL A 323 -12.65 -11.02 7.18
N MET A 324 -12.58 -12.13 6.40
CA MET A 324 -13.78 -12.83 5.94
C MET A 324 -14.59 -13.47 7.07
N GLY A 325 -13.93 -13.89 8.15
CA GLY A 325 -14.60 -14.43 9.34
C GLY A 325 -15.41 -13.38 10.13
N GLU A 326 -15.03 -12.11 10.03
CA GLU A 326 -15.70 -11.00 10.69
C GLU A 326 -16.90 -10.44 9.90
N LEU A 327 -17.10 -10.87 8.63
CA LEU A 327 -18.16 -10.38 7.77
C LEU A 327 -19.40 -11.24 7.89
N ASP A 328 -20.57 -10.60 7.97
CA ASP A 328 -21.86 -11.26 7.77
C ASP A 328 -22.02 -11.76 6.32
N ALA A 329 -23.02 -12.61 6.09
CA ALA A 329 -23.26 -13.25 4.78
C ALA A 329 -23.44 -12.21 3.66
N LYS A 330 -24.12 -11.08 3.93
CA LYS A 330 -24.37 -10.03 2.93
C LYS A 330 -23.07 -9.30 2.54
N ARG A 331 -22.26 -8.92 3.51
CA ARG A 331 -20.96 -8.29 3.24
C ARG A 331 -20.03 -9.23 2.50
N ARG A 332 -20.03 -10.52 2.85
CA ARG A 332 -19.27 -11.53 2.12
C ARG A 332 -19.72 -11.63 0.65
N SER A 333 -21.03 -11.71 0.39
CA SER A 333 -21.52 -11.76 -1.00
C SER A 333 -21.19 -10.49 -1.80
N GLY A 334 -21.21 -9.31 -1.16
CA GLY A 334 -20.79 -8.06 -1.80
C GLY A 334 -19.29 -7.99 -2.13
N PHE A 335 -18.48 -8.85 -1.50
CA PHE A 335 -17.05 -8.97 -1.78
C PHE A 335 -16.74 -9.92 -2.96
N LEU A 336 -17.63 -10.88 -3.24
CA LEU A 336 -17.46 -11.89 -4.30
C LEU A 336 -17.12 -11.30 -5.68
N PRO A 337 -17.78 -10.23 -6.19
CA PRO A 337 -17.46 -9.67 -7.50
C PRO A 337 -16.01 -9.20 -7.65
N LEU A 338 -15.39 -8.73 -6.57
CA LEU A 338 -13.96 -8.36 -6.58
C LEU A 338 -13.07 -9.60 -6.77
N LEU A 339 -13.40 -10.70 -6.10
CA LEU A 339 -12.68 -11.97 -6.19
C LEU A 339 -12.83 -12.60 -7.57
N GLU A 340 -14.05 -12.61 -8.10
CA GLU A 340 -14.37 -13.12 -9.45
C GLU A 340 -13.59 -12.33 -10.51
N ARG A 341 -13.60 -11.01 -10.44
CA ARG A 341 -12.83 -10.16 -11.34
C ARG A 341 -11.31 -10.38 -11.24
N SER A 342 -10.81 -10.64 -10.03
CA SER A 342 -9.41 -11.03 -9.85
C SER A 342 -9.10 -12.33 -10.60
N ARG A 343 -9.99 -13.33 -10.51
CA ARG A 343 -9.86 -14.61 -11.22
C ARG A 343 -9.89 -14.42 -12.74
N GLU A 344 -10.88 -13.70 -13.27
CA GLU A 344 -11.06 -13.46 -14.71
C GLU A 344 -9.85 -12.77 -15.35
N THR A 345 -9.16 -11.92 -14.60
CA THR A 345 -7.96 -11.21 -15.05
C THR A 345 -6.65 -11.96 -14.77
N GLY A 346 -6.70 -13.25 -14.41
CA GLY A 346 -5.52 -14.05 -14.05
C GLY A 346 -4.81 -13.53 -12.82
N GLY A 347 -5.54 -12.93 -11.87
CA GLY A 347 -5.04 -12.41 -10.62
C GLY A 347 -4.78 -13.51 -9.59
N GLN A 348 -4.31 -13.10 -8.41
CA GLN A 348 -3.97 -14.00 -7.31
C GLN A 348 -4.52 -13.43 -6.00
N VAL A 349 -5.07 -14.31 -5.18
CA VAL A 349 -5.66 -13.97 -3.88
C VAL A 349 -5.06 -14.87 -2.82
N PHE A 350 -4.52 -14.30 -1.77
CA PHE A 350 -4.12 -15.01 -0.56
C PHE A 350 -5.10 -14.68 0.56
N MET A 351 -5.58 -15.71 1.22
CA MET A 351 -6.50 -15.56 2.34
C MET A 351 -6.02 -16.39 3.53
N THR A 352 -6.12 -15.83 4.71
CA THR A 352 -5.89 -16.56 5.97
C THR A 352 -7.22 -16.92 6.62
N ALA A 353 -7.31 -18.12 7.18
CA ALA A 353 -8.43 -18.56 7.98
C ALA A 353 -7.98 -19.55 9.06
N THR A 354 -8.75 -19.66 10.15
CA THR A 354 -8.60 -20.73 11.15
C THR A 354 -9.38 -21.98 10.75
N GLU A 355 -10.51 -21.78 10.07
CA GLU A 355 -11.41 -22.84 9.59
C GLU A 355 -11.73 -22.58 8.12
N GLU A 356 -12.21 -23.60 7.41
CA GLU A 356 -12.56 -23.53 6.00
C GLU A 356 -13.90 -22.75 5.80
N ASN A 357 -13.89 -21.46 6.03
CA ASN A 357 -15.04 -20.54 5.83
C ASN A 357 -15.01 -19.83 4.48
N TRP A 358 -14.59 -20.55 3.44
CA TRP A 358 -14.50 -20.04 2.08
C TRP A 358 -15.86 -20.06 1.36
N PRO A 359 -16.21 -19.04 0.54
CA PRO A 359 -17.36 -19.11 -0.35
C PRO A 359 -17.20 -20.29 -1.31
N ARG A 360 -18.11 -21.28 -1.20
CA ARG A 360 -18.07 -22.53 -1.99
C ARG A 360 -18.12 -22.27 -3.50
N GLU A 361 -18.67 -21.13 -3.90
CA GLU A 361 -18.80 -20.68 -5.30
C GLU A 361 -17.43 -20.47 -5.98
N LEU A 362 -16.39 -20.18 -5.21
CA LEU A 362 -15.03 -19.95 -5.72
C LEU A 362 -14.13 -21.18 -5.66
N GLY A 363 -14.65 -22.32 -5.21
CA GLY A 363 -13.89 -23.48 -4.75
C GLY A 363 -13.18 -24.36 -5.78
N LYS A 364 -13.36 -24.16 -7.11
CA LYS A 364 -12.78 -25.06 -8.11
C LYS A 364 -11.26 -24.88 -8.32
N ASP A 365 -10.74 -23.68 -8.04
CA ASP A 365 -9.32 -23.33 -8.27
C ASP A 365 -8.63 -22.92 -6.96
N LEU A 366 -8.98 -23.57 -5.85
CA LEU A 366 -8.50 -23.21 -4.52
C LEU A 366 -7.29 -24.07 -4.12
N HIS A 367 -6.12 -23.42 -4.00
CA HIS A 367 -4.92 -24.04 -3.44
C HIS A 367 -4.96 -23.93 -1.91
N ARG A 368 -5.10 -25.06 -1.23
CA ARG A 368 -5.11 -25.12 0.23
C ARG A 368 -3.71 -25.35 0.77
N TRP A 369 -3.37 -24.61 1.81
CA TRP A 369 -2.07 -24.66 2.47
C TRP A 369 -2.26 -24.81 3.97
N GLU A 370 -1.68 -25.83 4.54
CA GLU A 370 -1.60 -25.97 5.99
C GLU A 370 -0.37 -25.21 6.52
N VAL A 371 -0.59 -24.34 7.51
CA VAL A 371 0.46 -23.52 8.14
C VAL A 371 0.60 -23.89 9.59
N VAL A 372 1.73 -24.54 9.93
CA VAL A 372 2.04 -25.00 11.29
C VAL A 372 3.44 -24.54 11.69
N ARG A 373 3.54 -23.73 12.74
CA ARG A 373 4.81 -23.27 13.35
C ARG A 373 5.86 -22.78 12.35
N GLY A 374 5.44 -21.99 11.36
CA GLY A 374 6.34 -21.45 10.31
C GLY A 374 6.73 -22.47 9.25
N THR A 375 5.97 -23.54 9.09
CA THR A 375 6.07 -24.49 7.99
C THR A 375 4.79 -24.43 7.16
N VAL A 376 4.91 -24.48 5.84
CA VAL A 376 3.78 -24.46 4.90
C VAL A 376 3.82 -25.72 4.04
N LYS A 377 2.70 -26.41 3.95
CA LYS A 377 2.53 -27.61 3.13
C LYS A 377 1.23 -27.52 2.36
N PRO A 378 1.12 -28.08 1.14
CA PRO A 378 -0.18 -28.30 0.50
C PRO A 378 -1.08 -29.10 1.45
N ALA A 379 -2.31 -28.64 1.66
CA ALA A 379 -3.31 -29.42 2.36
C ALA A 379 -3.98 -30.39 1.36
N THR A 380 -4.11 -31.62 1.75
CA THR A 380 -4.79 -32.69 0.96
C THR A 380 -6.27 -32.50 0.91
#